data_a574b9074addca9ce04dbb5f7952ba77
#
_entry.id   a574b9074addca9ce04dbb5f7952ba77
#
_cell.length_a   1.000
_cell.length_b   1.000
_cell.length_c   1.000
_cell.angle_alpha   90.00
_cell.angle_beta   90.00
_cell.angle_gamma   90.00
#
_symmetry.space_group_name_H-M   'P 1'
#
loop_
_entity.id
_entity.type
_entity.pdbx_description
1 polymer ?
#
loop_
_entity_poly.entity_id
_entity_poly.type
_entity_poly.pdbx_seq_one_letter_code
_entity_poly.pdbx_strand_id
1 'polypeptide(L)'
;LSVEDLTTGTVETFEKLASTFCGDSEALAFSLEIPADGGGADLANPETEFFACAPDGTTACLLGGRFQVRVKVNNVAKPTTGITEQSASFRLSTATEPDVWVNLIDGFPANQRFWVYFGSLTNQAYTVEVTDSSTSALKTYSRNVGEAWCGGGDNTAFPSP
;
A
#
# COMPACT_ATOMS: atom_id res chain seq x y z
N LEU A 1 4.98 15.09 -13.23
CA LEU A 1 4.58 15.48 -11.88
C LEU A 1 5.44 16.66 -11.45
N SER A 2 4.81 17.73 -11.02
CA SER A 2 5.51 18.84 -10.35
C SER A 2 5.03 18.91 -8.91
N VAL A 3 5.96 19.08 -8.00
CA VAL A 3 5.71 19.22 -6.58
C VAL A 3 6.31 20.57 -6.14
N GLU A 4 5.51 21.39 -5.48
CA GLU A 4 5.93 22.69 -4.96
C GLU A 4 5.96 22.64 -3.44
N ASP A 5 7.07 23.05 -2.86
CA ASP A 5 7.17 23.35 -1.43
C ASP A 5 6.58 24.74 -1.19
N LEU A 6 5.39 24.79 -0.60
CA LEU A 6 4.67 26.05 -0.34
C LEU A 6 5.35 26.96 0.68
N THR A 7 6.32 26.47 1.42
CA THR A 7 7.09 27.26 2.41
C THR A 7 8.23 28.01 1.75
N THR A 8 8.92 27.35 0.83
CA THR A 8 10.11 27.91 0.16
C THR A 8 9.82 28.39 -1.26
N GLY A 9 8.70 27.96 -1.86
CA GLY A 9 8.38 28.18 -3.27
C GLY A 9 9.24 27.35 -4.24
N THR A 10 10.00 26.38 -3.73
CA THR A 10 10.83 25.49 -4.56
C THR A 10 9.94 24.52 -5.31
N VAL A 11 10.15 24.38 -6.63
CA VAL A 11 9.42 23.44 -7.48
C VAL A 11 10.37 22.37 -8.00
N GLU A 12 10.05 21.10 -7.72
CA GLU A 12 10.72 19.94 -8.29
C GLU A 12 9.83 19.29 -9.35
N THR A 13 10.42 18.92 -10.48
CA THR A 13 9.68 18.30 -11.59
C THR A 13 10.23 16.92 -11.87
N PHE A 14 9.34 15.93 -11.81
CA PHE A 14 9.63 14.52 -12.07
C PHE A 14 8.95 14.09 -13.38
N GLU A 15 9.74 13.58 -14.33
CA GLU A 15 9.24 13.12 -15.61
C GLU A 15 9.26 11.59 -15.66
N LYS A 16 8.13 11.01 -16.03
CA LYS A 16 8.02 9.59 -16.31
C LYS A 16 7.96 9.37 -17.82
N LEU A 17 8.93 8.67 -18.37
CA LEU A 17 8.94 8.30 -19.77
C LEU A 17 7.82 7.29 -20.07
N ALA A 18 7.22 7.39 -21.26
CA ALA A 18 6.28 6.39 -21.75
C ALA A 18 6.95 5.01 -21.77
N SER A 19 6.20 3.98 -21.36
CA SER A 19 6.68 2.59 -21.20
C SER A 19 7.51 2.26 -19.95
N THR A 20 7.77 3.18 -19.05
CA THR A 20 8.31 2.86 -17.74
C THR A 20 7.18 2.65 -16.73
N PHE A 21 7.07 1.46 -16.16
CA PHE A 21 6.03 1.14 -15.17
C PHE A 21 6.46 1.40 -13.74
N CYS A 22 7.74 1.73 -13.52
CA CYS A 22 8.30 1.97 -12.20
C CYS A 22 8.12 3.44 -11.79
N GLY A 23 7.91 3.67 -10.48
CA GLY A 23 8.06 4.99 -9.89
C GLY A 23 9.53 5.38 -9.83
N ASP A 24 9.77 6.64 -9.54
CA ASP A 24 11.07 7.19 -9.22
C ASP A 24 11.03 7.82 -7.84
N SER A 25 12.17 7.99 -7.19
CA SER A 25 12.27 8.61 -5.89
C SER A 25 13.45 9.57 -5.83
N GLU A 26 13.20 10.78 -5.35
CA GLU A 26 14.24 11.76 -5.04
C GLU A 26 14.28 11.96 -3.52
N ALA A 27 15.27 11.39 -2.87
CA ALA A 27 15.39 11.39 -1.41
C ALA A 27 15.73 12.77 -0.81
N LEU A 28 16.16 13.71 -1.64
CA LEU A 28 16.60 15.05 -1.23
C LEU A 28 15.80 16.17 -1.90
N ALA A 29 14.65 15.85 -2.49
CA ALA A 29 13.83 16.83 -3.20
C ALA A 29 13.44 18.03 -2.30
N PHE A 30 13.10 17.75 -1.04
CA PHE A 30 12.74 18.79 -0.06
C PHE A 30 13.30 18.48 1.33
N SER A 31 13.67 19.52 2.07
CA SER A 31 13.99 19.41 3.51
C SER A 31 12.68 19.44 4.31
N LEU A 32 12.33 18.34 4.98
CA LEU A 32 11.13 18.26 5.80
C LEU A 32 11.43 18.59 7.28
N GLU A 33 10.89 19.69 7.78
CA GLU A 33 10.54 19.83 9.19
C GLU A 33 9.06 19.43 9.32
N ILE A 34 8.75 18.26 9.90
CA ILE A 34 7.39 17.76 10.08
C ILE A 34 6.83 18.27 11.41
N PRO A 35 5.73 19.05 11.44
CA PRO A 35 4.94 19.21 12.65
C PRO A 35 4.21 17.89 12.96
N ALA A 36 4.39 17.40 14.19
CA ALA A 36 3.71 16.21 14.67
C ALA A 36 2.24 16.53 15.03
N ASP A 37 1.30 16.26 14.12
CA ASP A 37 -0.12 16.17 14.48
C ASP A 37 -0.80 15.08 13.65
N GLY A 38 -0.90 13.89 14.24
CA GLY A 38 -1.64 12.78 13.71
C GLY A 38 -3.10 12.80 14.14
N GLY A 39 -3.99 13.15 13.26
CA GLY A 39 -5.44 13.00 13.43
C GLY A 39 -6.01 11.97 12.46
N GLY A 40 -6.11 10.71 12.87
CA GLY A 40 -6.90 9.71 12.16
C GLY A 40 -8.39 9.90 12.46
N ALA A 41 -9.19 10.26 11.47
CA ALA A 41 -10.64 10.30 11.60
C ALA A 41 -11.22 8.89 11.43
N ASP A 42 -11.87 8.43 12.48
CA ASP A 42 -12.67 7.21 12.53
C ASP A 42 -13.99 7.45 11.76
N LEU A 43 -14.17 6.81 10.61
CA LEU A 43 -15.43 6.81 9.87
C LEU A 43 -16.15 5.48 10.14
N ALA A 44 -16.86 5.41 11.26
CA ALA A 44 -17.80 4.35 11.54
C ALA A 44 -19.00 4.43 10.60
N ASN A 45 -19.10 3.50 9.66
CA ASN A 45 -20.31 3.26 8.86
C ASN A 45 -21.04 2.02 9.44
N PRO A 46 -22.32 2.11 9.87
CA PRO A 46 -22.98 1.08 10.67
C PRO A 46 -23.66 -0.06 9.90
N GLU A 47 -23.40 -0.29 8.64
CA GLU A 47 -24.04 -1.38 7.87
C GLU A 47 -23.04 -2.19 7.01
N THR A 48 -21.95 -2.68 7.61
CA THR A 48 -21.09 -3.63 6.93
C THR A 48 -21.11 -4.98 7.64
N GLU A 49 -21.42 -6.03 6.90
CA GLU A 49 -21.18 -7.41 7.33
C GLU A 49 -19.81 -7.50 7.98
N PHE A 50 -19.76 -8.00 9.20
CA PHE A 50 -18.53 -8.14 9.98
C PHE A 50 -17.61 -9.17 9.29
N PHE A 51 -16.79 -8.72 8.39
CA PHE A 51 -15.67 -9.52 7.93
C PHE A 51 -14.65 -9.63 9.06
N ALA A 52 -14.17 -10.84 9.30
CA ALA A 52 -13.37 -11.17 10.48
C ALA A 52 -11.93 -10.62 10.50
N CYS A 53 -11.66 -9.53 9.79
CA CYS A 53 -10.35 -8.88 9.87
C CYS A 53 -10.21 -8.14 11.20
N ALA A 54 -9.21 -8.52 11.99
CA ALA A 54 -8.80 -7.80 13.18
C ALA A 54 -7.51 -7.04 12.87
N PRO A 55 -7.53 -5.70 12.78
CA PRO A 55 -6.33 -4.94 12.55
C PRO A 55 -5.42 -5.00 13.78
N ASP A 56 -4.13 -5.09 13.53
CA ASP A 56 -3.08 -4.97 14.54
C ASP A 56 -1.92 -4.12 13.97
N GLY A 57 -0.87 -3.92 14.74
CA GLY A 57 0.28 -3.12 14.30
C GLY A 57 1.00 -3.66 13.06
N THR A 58 0.62 -4.83 12.52
CA THR A 58 1.23 -5.49 11.36
C THR A 58 0.22 -5.97 10.32
N THR A 59 -1.06 -5.83 10.60
CA THR A 59 -2.19 -6.25 9.75
C THR A 59 -3.05 -5.05 9.42
N ALA A 60 -3.19 -4.75 8.14
CA ALA A 60 -4.17 -3.77 7.67
C ALA A 60 -5.45 -4.47 7.24
N CYS A 61 -6.60 -3.88 7.59
CA CYS A 61 -7.92 -4.30 7.17
C CYS A 61 -8.47 -3.29 6.16
N LEU A 62 -8.75 -3.72 4.93
CA LEU A 62 -9.19 -2.86 3.84
C LEU A 62 -10.60 -3.26 3.37
N LEU A 63 -11.27 -2.32 2.70
CA LEU A 63 -12.62 -2.49 2.13
C LEU A 63 -13.62 -3.03 3.17
N GLY A 64 -13.85 -2.23 4.22
CA GLY A 64 -14.76 -2.57 5.31
C GLY A 64 -14.31 -3.78 6.14
N GLY A 65 -13.01 -4.11 6.14
CA GLY A 65 -12.47 -5.28 6.85
C GLY A 65 -12.58 -6.59 6.09
N ARG A 66 -13.03 -6.57 4.84
CA ARG A 66 -13.08 -7.76 4.01
C ARG A 66 -11.69 -8.33 3.72
N PHE A 67 -10.70 -7.47 3.50
CA PHE A 67 -9.36 -7.91 3.14
C PHE A 67 -8.36 -7.65 4.26
N GLN A 68 -7.63 -8.71 4.63
CA GLN A 68 -6.43 -8.61 5.45
C GLN A 68 -5.21 -8.42 4.55
N VAL A 69 -4.39 -7.42 4.84
CA VAL A 69 -3.12 -7.21 4.14
C VAL A 69 -1.97 -7.26 5.14
N ARG A 70 -0.95 -8.03 4.82
CA ARG A 70 0.31 -8.13 5.55
C ARG A 70 1.48 -8.04 4.61
N VAL A 71 2.55 -7.40 5.06
CA VAL A 71 3.85 -7.44 4.38
C VAL A 71 4.85 -8.13 5.27
N LYS A 72 5.63 -9.06 4.71
CA LYS A 72 6.61 -9.87 5.44
C LYS A 72 8.01 -9.73 4.83
N VAL A 73 9.01 -9.75 5.69
CA VAL A 73 10.42 -9.94 5.32
C VAL A 73 10.92 -11.15 6.09
N ASN A 74 11.46 -12.15 5.40
CA ASN A 74 11.90 -13.42 6.01
C ASN A 74 10.81 -14.06 6.91
N ASN A 75 9.56 -14.07 6.44
CA ASN A 75 8.37 -14.55 7.17
C ASN A 75 7.99 -13.76 8.43
N VAL A 76 8.64 -12.64 8.72
CA VAL A 76 8.30 -11.75 9.83
C VAL A 76 7.42 -10.63 9.32
N ALA A 77 6.20 -10.51 9.87
CA ALA A 77 5.28 -9.44 9.54
C ALA A 77 5.86 -8.06 9.92
N LYS A 78 5.61 -7.08 9.07
CA LYS A 78 6.16 -5.73 9.18
C LYS A 78 5.10 -4.73 9.62
N PRO A 79 5.50 -3.69 10.37
CA PRO A 79 4.55 -2.70 10.87
C PRO A 79 3.82 -1.97 9.75
N THR A 80 2.52 -1.74 9.97
CA THR A 80 1.73 -0.77 9.20
C THR A 80 2.14 0.64 9.59
N THR A 81 2.15 1.57 8.63
CA THR A 81 2.47 2.99 8.85
C THR A 81 1.31 3.92 8.48
N GLY A 82 0.39 3.44 7.65
CA GLY A 82 -0.82 4.16 7.28
C GLY A 82 -1.85 3.21 6.69
N ILE A 83 -3.12 3.45 7.00
CA ILE A 83 -4.25 2.67 6.52
C ILE A 83 -5.36 3.62 6.11
N THR A 84 -5.93 3.38 4.93
CA THR A 84 -7.17 4.01 4.46
C THR A 84 -8.18 2.91 4.11
N GLU A 85 -9.36 3.28 3.60
CA GLU A 85 -10.38 2.31 3.16
C GLU A 85 -9.83 1.32 2.12
N GLN A 86 -8.98 1.76 1.21
CA GLN A 86 -8.49 0.97 0.08
C GLN A 86 -6.99 0.73 0.07
N SER A 87 -6.23 1.41 0.91
CA SER A 87 -4.76 1.38 0.85
C SER A 87 -4.14 1.17 2.20
N ALA A 88 -3.01 0.49 2.21
CA ALA A 88 -2.14 0.37 3.38
C ALA A 88 -0.68 0.58 3.00
N SER A 89 0.07 1.16 3.92
CA SER A 89 1.52 1.30 3.81
C SER A 89 2.23 0.58 4.95
N PHE A 90 3.42 0.07 4.65
CA PHE A 90 4.21 -0.76 5.56
C PHE A 90 5.66 -0.30 5.57
N ARG A 91 6.29 -0.45 6.73
CA ARG A 91 7.70 -0.17 6.94
C ARG A 91 8.51 -1.46 7.04
N LEU A 92 9.49 -1.66 6.17
CA LEU A 92 10.35 -2.85 6.19
C LEU A 92 11.62 -2.66 7.02
N SER A 93 12.11 -1.43 7.04
CA SER A 93 13.36 -1.03 7.71
C SER A 93 13.09 -0.48 9.11
N THR A 94 14.13 0.04 9.75
CA THR A 94 14.05 0.78 11.01
C THR A 94 13.73 2.25 10.82
N ALA A 95 13.70 2.74 9.57
CA ALA A 95 13.26 4.10 9.24
C ALA A 95 11.79 4.30 9.58
N THR A 96 11.36 5.53 9.73
CA THR A 96 9.98 5.89 10.08
C THR A 96 9.06 5.86 8.87
N GLU A 97 9.63 6.08 7.69
CA GLU A 97 8.91 6.19 6.42
C GLU A 97 8.45 4.83 5.90
N PRO A 98 7.32 4.81 5.18
CA PRO A 98 6.84 3.59 4.55
C PRO A 98 7.73 3.17 3.38
N ASP A 99 8.00 1.87 3.28
CA ASP A 99 8.78 1.27 2.19
C ASP A 99 7.88 0.61 1.14
N VAL A 100 6.70 0.13 1.53
CA VAL A 100 5.77 -0.62 0.66
C VAL A 100 4.37 -0.05 0.78
N TRP A 101 3.68 0.10 -0.36
CA TRP A 101 2.28 0.47 -0.45
C TRP A 101 1.50 -0.66 -1.12
N VAL A 102 0.30 -0.92 -0.61
CA VAL A 102 -0.67 -1.85 -1.18
C VAL A 102 -1.99 -1.15 -1.35
N ASN A 103 -2.61 -1.28 -2.52
CA ASN A 103 -3.90 -0.72 -2.83
C ASN A 103 -4.84 -1.82 -3.35
N LEU A 104 -6.03 -1.90 -2.78
CA LEU A 104 -7.11 -2.76 -3.23
C LEU A 104 -8.22 -1.92 -3.85
N ILE A 105 -8.66 -2.31 -5.03
CA ILE A 105 -9.71 -1.62 -5.78
C ILE A 105 -10.83 -2.62 -6.06
N ASP A 106 -12.08 -2.22 -5.83
CA ASP A 106 -13.22 -2.95 -6.35
C ASP A 106 -13.37 -2.68 -7.85
N GLY A 107 -12.98 -3.65 -8.65
CA GLY A 107 -13.07 -3.60 -10.11
C GLY A 107 -14.38 -4.20 -10.66
N PHE A 108 -15.44 -4.36 -9.84
CA PHE A 108 -16.70 -4.95 -10.24
C PHE A 108 -17.26 -4.39 -11.55
N PRO A 109 -17.27 -3.06 -11.77
CA PRO A 109 -17.80 -2.50 -13.01
C PRO A 109 -17.01 -2.87 -14.27
N ALA A 110 -15.73 -3.24 -14.09
CA ALA A 110 -14.83 -3.55 -15.21
C ALA A 110 -14.78 -5.05 -15.52
N ASN A 111 -14.56 -5.89 -14.53
CA ASN A 111 -14.35 -7.32 -14.74
C ASN A 111 -14.86 -8.23 -13.60
N GLN A 112 -15.65 -7.69 -12.69
CA GLN A 112 -16.19 -8.41 -11.52
C GLN A 112 -15.10 -9.04 -10.66
N ARG A 113 -13.99 -8.29 -10.45
CA ARG A 113 -12.86 -8.72 -9.64
C ARG A 113 -12.38 -7.62 -8.73
N PHE A 114 -11.86 -7.98 -7.56
CA PHE A 114 -11.01 -7.09 -6.80
C PHE A 114 -9.60 -7.11 -7.37
N TRP A 115 -9.01 -5.95 -7.45
CA TRP A 115 -7.66 -5.74 -7.97
C TRP A 115 -6.70 -5.44 -6.83
N VAL A 116 -5.52 -6.02 -6.87
CA VAL A 116 -4.44 -5.75 -5.93
C VAL A 116 -3.30 -5.07 -6.68
N TYR A 117 -2.93 -3.89 -6.23
CA TYR A 117 -1.74 -3.20 -6.71
C TYR A 117 -0.80 -2.98 -5.54
N PHE A 118 0.49 -3.08 -5.78
CA PHE A 118 1.50 -2.80 -4.77
C PHE A 118 2.74 -2.19 -5.40
N GLY A 119 3.45 -1.37 -4.63
CA GLY A 119 4.71 -0.75 -5.03
C GLY A 119 5.61 -0.57 -3.83
N SER A 120 6.91 -0.39 -4.09
CA SER A 120 7.88 -0.18 -3.03
C SER A 120 8.99 0.76 -3.45
N LEU A 121 9.57 1.44 -2.46
CA LEU A 121 10.75 2.29 -2.56
C LEU A 121 11.96 1.62 -1.89
N THR A 122 12.04 0.31 -1.95
CA THR A 122 13.12 -0.49 -1.36
C THR A 122 13.60 -1.58 -2.32
N ASN A 123 14.86 -1.95 -2.21
CA ASN A 123 15.44 -3.10 -2.91
C ASN A 123 15.47 -4.38 -2.06
N GLN A 124 14.88 -4.35 -0.86
CA GLN A 124 14.76 -5.54 -0.01
C GLN A 124 13.78 -6.54 -0.62
N ALA A 125 14.04 -7.82 -0.37
CA ALA A 125 13.05 -8.86 -0.61
C ALA A 125 11.90 -8.74 0.38
N TYR A 126 10.67 -8.87 -0.11
CA TYR A 126 9.46 -8.90 0.72
C TYR A 126 8.36 -9.71 0.06
N THR A 127 7.36 -10.04 0.86
CA THR A 127 6.15 -10.73 0.41
C THR A 127 4.94 -9.93 0.87
N VAL A 128 4.02 -9.65 -0.04
CA VAL A 128 2.68 -9.12 0.26
C VAL A 128 1.72 -10.30 0.32
N GLU A 129 1.00 -10.42 1.41
CA GLU A 129 -0.10 -11.38 1.58
C GLU A 129 -1.42 -10.61 1.65
N VAL A 130 -2.39 -11.01 0.83
CA VAL A 130 -3.75 -10.48 0.86
C VAL A 130 -4.71 -11.65 1.04
N THR A 131 -5.51 -11.61 2.10
CA THR A 131 -6.53 -12.62 2.40
C THR A 131 -7.90 -12.00 2.27
N ASP A 132 -8.77 -12.58 1.46
CA ASP A 132 -10.21 -12.28 1.46
C ASP A 132 -10.86 -13.02 2.63
N SER A 133 -11.27 -12.30 3.67
CA SER A 133 -11.85 -12.86 4.88
C SER A 133 -13.22 -13.53 4.63
N SER A 134 -13.93 -13.15 3.56
CA SER A 134 -15.21 -13.74 3.21
C SER A 134 -15.10 -15.14 2.61
N THR A 135 -13.99 -15.41 1.92
CA THR A 135 -13.77 -16.71 1.22
C THR A 135 -12.57 -17.47 1.78
N SER A 136 -11.79 -16.89 2.67
CA SER A 136 -10.50 -17.38 3.15
C SER A 136 -9.46 -17.57 2.02
N ALA A 137 -9.68 -17.00 0.85
CA ALA A 137 -8.74 -17.06 -0.26
C ALA A 137 -7.52 -16.19 0.04
N LEU A 138 -6.32 -16.73 -0.17
CA LEU A 138 -5.04 -16.04 0.02
C LEU A 138 -4.35 -15.82 -1.33
N LYS A 139 -3.91 -14.59 -1.55
CA LYS A 139 -2.97 -14.23 -2.61
C LYS A 139 -1.64 -13.79 -2.02
N THR A 140 -0.57 -14.20 -2.67
CA THR A 140 0.81 -13.92 -2.23
C THR A 140 1.61 -13.37 -3.39
N TYR A 141 2.26 -12.23 -3.16
CA TYR A 141 3.08 -11.55 -4.17
C TYR A 141 4.47 -11.34 -3.58
N SER A 142 5.49 -11.92 -4.20
CA SER A 142 6.86 -11.87 -3.72
C SER A 142 7.74 -10.97 -4.60
N ARG A 143 8.64 -10.25 -3.97
CA ARG A 143 9.71 -9.50 -4.58
C ARG A 143 11.05 -9.99 -4.08
N ASN A 144 11.99 -10.20 -5.00
CA ASN A 144 13.35 -10.61 -4.66
C ASN A 144 14.29 -9.41 -4.53
N VAL A 145 15.41 -9.61 -3.86
CA VAL A 145 16.47 -8.61 -3.77
C VAL A 145 16.96 -8.27 -5.18
N GLY A 146 17.10 -6.97 -5.46
CA GLY A 146 17.65 -6.49 -6.72
C GLY A 146 16.71 -6.54 -7.92
N GLU A 147 15.45 -6.98 -7.74
CA GLU A 147 14.43 -6.77 -8.77
C GLU A 147 14.15 -5.26 -8.89
N ALA A 148 13.97 -4.82 -10.15
CA ALA A 148 13.69 -3.42 -10.43
C ALA A 148 12.55 -2.89 -9.55
N TRP A 149 12.66 -1.65 -9.12
CA TRP A 149 11.78 -0.93 -8.16
C TRP A 149 10.36 -0.69 -8.68
N CYS A 150 9.85 -1.65 -9.41
CA CYS A 150 8.53 -1.60 -10.00
C CYS A 150 7.51 -2.23 -9.07
N GLY A 151 6.32 -1.65 -9.04
CA GLY A 151 5.16 -2.25 -8.42
C GLY A 151 4.70 -3.48 -9.19
N GLY A 152 3.73 -4.17 -8.63
CA GLY A 152 2.98 -5.24 -9.26
C GLY A 152 1.49 -4.93 -9.24
N GLY A 153 0.74 -5.60 -10.13
CA GLY A 153 -0.70 -5.53 -10.15
C GLY A 153 -1.32 -6.86 -10.54
N ASP A 154 -2.40 -7.22 -9.87
CA ASP A 154 -3.25 -8.37 -10.18
C ASP A 154 -4.69 -7.87 -10.27
N ASN A 155 -5.18 -7.68 -11.49
CA ASN A 155 -6.55 -7.25 -11.74
C ASN A 155 -7.56 -8.39 -11.79
N THR A 156 -7.15 -9.57 -11.37
CA THR A 156 -7.97 -10.79 -11.28
C THR A 156 -7.86 -11.44 -9.91
N ALA A 157 -7.38 -10.71 -8.90
CA ALA A 157 -6.97 -11.25 -7.62
C ALA A 157 -8.07 -12.06 -6.91
N PHE A 158 -9.25 -11.45 -6.75
CA PHE A 158 -10.36 -12.10 -6.07
C PHE A 158 -11.67 -11.86 -6.84
N PRO A 159 -12.64 -12.79 -6.79
CA PRO A 159 -13.98 -12.55 -7.33
C PRO A 159 -14.67 -11.44 -6.51
N SER A 160 -15.31 -10.51 -7.20
CA SER A 160 -16.27 -9.58 -6.59
C SER A 160 -17.66 -10.20 -6.63
N PRO A 161 -18.50 -10.01 -5.61
CA PRO A 161 -19.85 -10.56 -5.56
C PRO A 161 -20.76 -10.07 -6.68
#